data_a01958ed3bb3f8c2418390914aac1f3a
#
_entry.id   a01958ed3bb3f8c2418390914aac1f3a
#
_cell.length_a   1.000
_cell.length_b   1.000
_cell.length_c   1.000
_cell.angle_alpha   90.00
_cell.angle_beta   90.00
_cell.angle_gamma   90.00
#
_symmetry.space_group_name_H-M   'P 1'
#
loop_
_entity.id
_entity.type
_entity.pdbx_description
1 polymer ?
#
loop_
_entity_poly.entity_id
_entity_poly.type
_entity_poly.pdbx_seq_one_letter_code
_entity_poly.pdbx_strand_id
1 'polypeptide(L)'
;MRLIFLGTGTSQGVPIVGCNCQVCKSTDPKDKRLRSSVLICSDETKILVDAGPDFRCQMLRTETSKLDAILITHEHYDHVGGMDDVRGINYAMRRSVNVYTEKHVIEAIKTNLSYAFGATPYPGTPKLELVDHEMKQFHVNGTLIEPIRVMHGKLPISGYVIENEIVYITDASFIPTETIKRICGCKILVINALRRTEHMSHFSLNQALEIISEVAPEKAYLTHFCHEIGLHDDVQKELPENVFLSYDGLSVTI
;
A
#
# COMPACT_ATOMS: atom_id res chain seq x y z
N MET A 1 -1.92 14.74 -10.71
CA MET A 1 -2.23 13.47 -9.99
C MET A 1 -2.12 13.71 -8.49
N ARG A 2 -2.81 12.92 -7.65
CA ARG A 2 -2.78 13.05 -6.19
C ARG A 2 -2.64 11.66 -5.56
N LEU A 3 -1.70 11.52 -4.62
CA LEU A 3 -1.48 10.33 -3.80
C LEU A 3 -2.01 10.61 -2.38
N ILE A 4 -2.87 9.75 -1.86
CA ILE A 4 -3.44 9.86 -0.50
C ILE A 4 -3.02 8.62 0.29
N PHE A 5 -2.36 8.80 1.43
CA PHE A 5 -2.03 7.73 2.36
C PHE A 5 -3.26 7.38 3.20
N LEU A 6 -3.83 6.20 2.97
CA LEU A 6 -5.02 5.73 3.67
C LEU A 6 -4.68 5.04 4.99
N GLY A 7 -3.53 4.41 5.03
CA GLY A 7 -2.96 3.76 6.19
C GLY A 7 -1.44 3.69 6.04
N THR A 8 -0.72 3.84 7.14
CA THR A 8 0.75 3.93 7.15
C THR A 8 1.39 2.99 8.15
N GLY A 9 0.60 2.17 8.82
CA GLY A 9 1.04 1.19 9.80
C GLY A 9 1.28 -0.18 9.20
N THR A 10 2.07 -0.98 9.90
CA THR A 10 2.33 -2.40 9.62
C THR A 10 1.10 -3.27 9.91
N SER A 11 1.23 -4.59 9.78
CA SER A 11 0.16 -5.59 9.91
C SER A 11 -0.69 -5.48 11.18
N GLN A 12 -0.15 -4.98 12.28
CA GLN A 12 -0.89 -4.78 13.54
C GLN A 12 -1.52 -3.39 13.65
N GLY A 13 -1.15 -2.45 12.79
CA GLY A 13 -1.47 -1.03 12.96
C GLY A 13 -0.78 -0.40 14.17
N VAL A 14 -1.04 0.89 14.40
CA VAL A 14 -0.60 1.61 15.61
C VAL A 14 -1.78 2.42 16.14
N PRO A 15 -2.18 2.28 17.42
CA PRO A 15 -1.58 1.48 18.49
C PRO A 15 -1.79 -0.02 18.33
N ILE A 16 -0.86 -0.79 18.89
CA ILE A 16 -0.99 -2.25 18.98
C ILE A 16 -1.86 -2.60 20.18
N VAL A 17 -2.75 -3.57 20.02
CA VAL A 17 -3.65 -4.04 21.07
C VAL A 17 -2.84 -4.49 22.31
N GLY A 18 -3.15 -3.91 23.47
CA GLY A 18 -2.48 -4.20 24.73
C GLY A 18 -1.13 -3.51 24.93
N CYS A 19 -0.60 -2.78 23.96
CA CYS A 19 0.66 -2.07 24.10
C CYS A 19 0.49 -0.73 24.85
N ASN A 20 1.40 -0.48 25.80
CA ASN A 20 1.40 0.71 26.66
C ASN A 20 2.61 1.63 26.44
N CYS A 21 3.36 1.47 25.35
CA CYS A 21 4.50 2.33 25.05
C CYS A 21 4.06 3.77 24.70
N GLN A 22 5.02 4.68 24.68
CA GLN A 22 4.80 6.09 24.43
C GLN A 22 4.08 6.32 23.09
N VAL A 23 4.48 5.64 22.00
CA VAL A 23 3.85 5.78 20.68
C VAL A 23 2.41 5.28 20.67
N CYS A 24 2.14 4.10 21.26
CA CYS A 24 0.79 3.56 21.32
C CYS A 24 -0.16 4.40 22.19
N LYS A 25 0.37 5.10 23.20
CA LYS A 25 -0.38 6.03 24.06
C LYS A 25 -0.44 7.47 23.55
N SER A 26 0.31 7.80 22.50
CA SER A 26 0.29 9.15 21.92
C SER A 26 -1.14 9.59 21.58
N THR A 27 -1.43 10.86 21.78
CA THR A 27 -2.69 11.50 21.36
C THR A 27 -2.59 12.17 20.01
N ASP A 28 -1.38 12.28 19.46
CA ASP A 28 -1.18 12.81 18.11
C ASP A 28 -1.82 11.88 17.05
N PRO A 29 -2.71 12.38 16.20
CA PRO A 29 -3.31 11.58 15.14
C PRO A 29 -2.28 11.03 14.14
N LYS A 30 -1.11 11.62 13.97
CA LYS A 30 -0.04 11.12 13.10
C LYS A 30 0.61 9.84 13.64
N ASP A 31 0.48 9.56 14.94
CA ASP A 31 0.92 8.31 15.58
C ASP A 31 -0.15 7.22 15.56
N LYS A 32 -1.35 7.50 15.02
CA LYS A 32 -2.43 6.54 14.83
C LYS A 32 -2.42 6.07 13.38
N ARG A 33 -2.14 4.77 13.17
CA ARG A 33 -1.84 4.25 11.84
C ARG A 33 -2.67 3.00 11.55
N LEU A 34 -3.55 3.09 10.58
CA LEU A 34 -4.22 1.95 9.96
C LEU A 34 -3.22 1.17 9.11
N ARG A 35 -3.57 -0.07 8.70
CA ARG A 35 -2.72 -0.90 7.82
C ARG A 35 -2.45 -0.20 6.51
N SER A 36 -1.24 -0.42 5.98
CA SER A 36 -0.72 0.27 4.79
C SER A 36 -1.64 0.15 3.59
N SER A 37 -2.02 1.29 3.04
CA SER A 37 -2.75 1.42 1.79
C SER A 37 -2.65 2.84 1.27
N VAL A 38 -2.69 3.03 -0.05
CA VAL A 38 -2.73 4.34 -0.68
C VAL A 38 -3.83 4.41 -1.74
N LEU A 39 -4.39 5.60 -1.93
CA LEU A 39 -5.32 5.91 -3.02
C LEU A 39 -4.67 6.90 -3.98
N ILE A 40 -4.58 6.51 -5.24
CA ILE A 40 -4.06 7.34 -6.32
C ILE A 40 -5.25 7.88 -7.11
N CYS A 41 -5.32 9.20 -7.21
CA CYS A 41 -6.38 9.90 -7.91
C CYS A 41 -5.79 10.73 -9.05
N SER A 42 -6.25 10.49 -10.27
CA SER A 42 -6.21 11.43 -11.38
C SER A 42 -7.62 12.02 -11.60
N ASP A 43 -7.83 12.88 -12.62
CA ASP A 43 -9.08 13.62 -12.79
C ASP A 43 -10.34 12.75 -12.72
N GLU A 44 -10.32 11.56 -13.35
CA GLU A 44 -11.46 10.65 -13.37
C GLU A 44 -11.15 9.24 -12.81
N THR A 45 -9.90 8.94 -12.50
CA THR A 45 -9.45 7.59 -12.14
C THR A 45 -9.07 7.52 -10.67
N LYS A 46 -9.59 6.53 -9.96
CA LYS A 46 -9.22 6.20 -8.59
C LYS A 46 -8.69 4.77 -8.51
N ILE A 47 -7.42 4.63 -8.17
CA ILE A 47 -6.72 3.36 -8.02
C ILE A 47 -6.31 3.19 -6.56
N LEU A 48 -6.77 2.11 -5.96
CA LEU A 48 -6.37 1.72 -4.60
C LEU A 48 -5.18 0.77 -4.70
N VAL A 49 -4.18 0.92 -3.83
CA VAL A 49 -3.14 -0.09 -3.61
C VAL A 49 -3.35 -0.69 -2.23
N ASP A 50 -3.58 -1.99 -2.20
CA ASP A 50 -3.90 -2.83 -1.06
C ASP A 50 -5.24 -2.51 -0.36
N ALA A 51 -5.99 -3.56 -0.05
CA ALA A 51 -7.30 -3.52 0.59
C ALA A 51 -7.30 -4.34 1.88
N GLY A 52 -6.52 -3.88 2.87
CA GLY A 52 -6.39 -4.51 4.19
C GLY A 52 -7.65 -4.39 5.05
N PRO A 53 -7.64 -4.92 6.29
CA PRO A 53 -8.83 -4.98 7.16
C PRO A 53 -9.41 -3.61 7.51
N ASP A 54 -8.66 -2.54 7.32
CA ASP A 54 -9.12 -1.17 7.56
C ASP A 54 -9.78 -0.51 6.33
N PHE A 55 -9.92 -1.22 5.20
CA PHE A 55 -10.48 -0.73 3.94
C PHE A 55 -11.75 0.09 4.15
N ARG A 56 -12.71 -0.44 4.91
CA ARG A 56 -13.99 0.25 5.16
C ARG A 56 -13.76 1.62 5.83
N CYS A 57 -12.94 1.68 6.88
CA CYS A 57 -12.65 2.94 7.58
C CYS A 57 -11.91 3.92 6.67
N GLN A 58 -10.99 3.44 5.85
CA GLN A 58 -10.21 4.21 4.89
C GLN A 58 -11.12 4.84 3.82
N MET A 59 -12.05 4.08 3.23
CA MET A 59 -13.00 4.57 2.23
C MET A 59 -13.98 5.59 2.81
N LEU A 60 -14.49 5.35 4.02
CA LEU A 60 -15.38 6.29 4.70
C LEU A 60 -14.67 7.62 5.03
N ARG A 61 -13.43 7.57 5.53
CA ARG A 61 -12.65 8.77 5.85
C ARG A 61 -12.36 9.65 4.63
N THR A 62 -12.16 9.03 3.47
CA THR A 62 -11.87 9.75 2.22
C THR A 62 -13.11 9.98 1.34
N GLU A 63 -14.30 9.63 1.83
CA GLU A 63 -15.57 9.71 1.09
C GLU A 63 -15.47 9.05 -0.29
N THR A 64 -14.72 7.95 -0.37
CA THR A 64 -14.47 7.24 -1.62
C THR A 64 -15.58 6.23 -1.86
N SER A 65 -16.42 6.48 -2.87
CA SER A 65 -17.51 5.62 -3.32
C SER A 65 -17.29 4.99 -4.70
N LYS A 66 -16.16 5.29 -5.34
CA LYS A 66 -15.77 4.79 -6.66
C LYS A 66 -14.32 4.32 -6.64
N LEU A 67 -14.07 3.13 -7.16
CA LEU A 67 -12.73 2.61 -7.47
C LEU A 67 -12.74 2.05 -8.89
N ASP A 68 -11.75 2.44 -9.69
CA ASP A 68 -11.57 1.94 -11.06
C ASP A 68 -10.70 0.70 -11.09
N ALA A 69 -9.78 0.57 -10.13
CA ALA A 69 -8.98 -0.63 -9.91
C ALA A 69 -8.51 -0.73 -8.45
N ILE A 70 -8.19 -1.95 -8.07
CA ILE A 70 -7.41 -2.28 -6.88
C ILE A 70 -6.14 -3.00 -7.37
N LEU A 71 -4.98 -2.55 -6.92
CA LEU A 71 -3.70 -3.22 -7.11
C LEU A 71 -3.35 -3.92 -5.80
N ILE A 72 -3.02 -5.20 -5.82
CA ILE A 72 -2.61 -5.94 -4.62
C ILE A 72 -1.15 -6.31 -4.74
N THR A 73 -0.37 -5.96 -3.73
CA THR A 73 1.07 -6.20 -3.67
C THR A 73 1.38 -7.66 -3.38
N HIS A 74 0.70 -8.27 -2.41
CA HIS A 74 0.83 -9.68 -2.02
C HIS A 74 -0.36 -10.15 -1.16
N GLU A 75 -0.38 -11.43 -0.80
CA GLU A 75 -1.52 -12.11 -0.19
C GLU A 75 -1.64 -11.98 1.34
N HIS A 76 -0.73 -11.29 2.03
CA HIS A 76 -0.84 -11.15 3.48
C HIS A 76 -2.13 -10.44 3.88
N TYR A 77 -2.68 -10.82 5.03
CA TYR A 77 -4.01 -10.40 5.46
C TYR A 77 -4.16 -8.88 5.60
N ASP A 78 -3.11 -8.20 6.03
CA ASP A 78 -3.10 -6.73 6.14
C ASP A 78 -3.18 -6.00 4.80
N HIS A 79 -3.00 -6.72 3.67
CA HIS A 79 -3.13 -6.19 2.30
C HIS A 79 -4.41 -6.65 1.59
N VAL A 80 -5.03 -7.77 2.01
CA VAL A 80 -6.21 -8.34 1.33
C VAL A 80 -7.44 -8.52 2.24
N GLY A 81 -7.28 -8.40 3.57
CA GLY A 81 -8.32 -8.76 4.54
C GLY A 81 -9.61 -7.93 4.50
N GLY A 82 -9.60 -6.78 3.83
CA GLY A 82 -10.77 -5.90 3.66
C GLY A 82 -11.51 -6.06 2.33
N MET A 83 -11.11 -7.01 1.49
CA MET A 83 -11.70 -7.16 0.15
C MET A 83 -13.19 -7.54 0.18
N ASP A 84 -13.71 -8.11 1.26
CA ASP A 84 -15.16 -8.34 1.42
C ASP A 84 -15.95 -7.02 1.44
N ASP A 85 -15.41 -5.97 2.04
CA ASP A 85 -16.04 -4.66 2.13
C ASP A 85 -16.10 -3.89 0.78
N VAL A 86 -15.40 -4.39 -0.26
CA VAL A 86 -15.49 -3.84 -1.63
C VAL A 86 -16.91 -3.91 -2.17
N ARG A 87 -17.77 -4.79 -1.64
CA ARG A 87 -19.20 -4.84 -1.99
C ARG A 87 -19.91 -3.49 -1.83
N GLY A 88 -19.51 -2.65 -0.86
CA GLY A 88 -20.04 -1.29 -0.73
C GLY A 88 -19.76 -0.43 -1.96
N ILE A 89 -18.55 -0.51 -2.50
CA ILE A 89 -18.15 0.14 -3.76
C ILE A 89 -18.95 -0.43 -4.94
N ASN A 90 -19.10 -1.79 -5.00
CA ASN A 90 -19.88 -2.42 -6.07
C ASN A 90 -21.33 -1.93 -6.09
N TYR A 91 -21.97 -1.76 -4.91
CA TYR A 91 -23.33 -1.21 -4.81
C TYR A 91 -23.41 0.22 -5.32
N ALA A 92 -22.46 1.08 -4.92
CA ALA A 92 -22.41 2.47 -5.34
C ALA A 92 -22.19 2.61 -6.85
N MET A 93 -21.30 1.79 -7.42
CA MET A 93 -20.93 1.83 -8.83
C MET A 93 -21.85 0.97 -9.74
N ARG A 94 -22.60 0.02 -9.16
CA ARG A 94 -23.41 -1.00 -9.87
C ARG A 94 -22.59 -1.87 -10.83
N ARG A 95 -21.31 -2.08 -10.52
CA ARG A 95 -20.39 -2.92 -11.31
C ARG A 95 -19.34 -3.60 -10.43
N SER A 96 -18.64 -4.59 -11.00
CA SER A 96 -17.43 -5.19 -10.42
C SER A 96 -16.27 -4.19 -10.35
N VAL A 97 -15.28 -4.51 -9.55
CA VAL A 97 -14.00 -3.80 -9.48
C VAL A 97 -12.90 -4.73 -9.97
N ASN A 98 -12.07 -4.25 -10.88
CA ASN A 98 -10.90 -4.98 -11.34
C ASN A 98 -9.82 -4.99 -10.26
N VAL A 99 -9.27 -6.17 -9.97
CA VAL A 99 -8.20 -6.38 -9.02
C VAL A 99 -7.00 -6.96 -9.76
N TYR A 100 -5.94 -6.18 -9.87
CA TYR A 100 -4.73 -6.56 -10.57
C TYR A 100 -3.69 -7.04 -9.56
N THR A 101 -3.16 -8.25 -9.78
CA THR A 101 -2.14 -8.84 -8.93
C THR A 101 -1.49 -10.05 -9.62
N GLU A 102 -0.62 -10.78 -8.93
CA GLU A 102 -0.01 -12.01 -9.43
C GLU A 102 -0.93 -13.23 -9.24
N LYS A 103 -0.75 -14.24 -10.07
CA LYS A 103 -1.58 -15.46 -10.08
C LYS A 103 -1.66 -16.16 -8.72
N HIS A 104 -0.54 -16.26 -7.98
CA HIS A 104 -0.56 -16.91 -6.66
C HIS A 104 -1.39 -16.12 -5.64
N VAL A 105 -1.39 -14.79 -5.72
CA VAL A 105 -2.22 -13.90 -4.89
C VAL A 105 -3.69 -14.05 -5.27
N ILE A 106 -4.01 -14.19 -6.57
CA ILE A 106 -5.37 -14.48 -7.05
C ILE A 106 -5.92 -15.75 -6.39
N GLU A 107 -5.13 -16.83 -6.35
CA GLU A 107 -5.55 -18.09 -5.75
C GLU A 107 -5.74 -17.96 -4.22
N ALA A 108 -4.89 -17.18 -3.54
CA ALA A 108 -5.06 -16.88 -2.12
C ALA A 108 -6.35 -16.08 -1.86
N ILE A 109 -6.66 -15.05 -2.66
CA ILE A 109 -7.90 -14.27 -2.58
C ILE A 109 -9.12 -15.17 -2.78
N LYS A 110 -9.12 -16.01 -3.81
CA LYS A 110 -10.22 -16.95 -4.06
C LYS A 110 -10.42 -17.93 -2.90
N THR A 111 -9.35 -18.38 -2.28
CA THR A 111 -9.42 -19.28 -1.11
C THR A 111 -10.04 -18.56 0.09
N ASN A 112 -9.58 -17.34 0.38
CA ASN A 112 -10.04 -16.55 1.53
C ASN A 112 -11.50 -16.08 1.37
N LEU A 113 -11.95 -15.82 0.14
CA LEU A 113 -13.30 -15.37 -0.20
C LEU A 113 -14.05 -16.44 -1.03
N SER A 114 -13.88 -17.73 -0.69
CA SER A 114 -14.43 -18.84 -1.45
C SER A 114 -15.95 -18.74 -1.70
N TYR A 115 -16.71 -18.15 -0.77
CA TYR A 115 -18.14 -17.88 -0.91
C TYR A 115 -18.49 -16.86 -2.02
N ALA A 116 -17.52 -16.02 -2.44
CA ALA A 116 -17.71 -15.05 -3.52
C ALA A 116 -17.34 -15.61 -4.90
N PHE A 117 -16.50 -16.66 -4.95
CA PHE A 117 -15.95 -17.23 -6.19
C PHE A 117 -16.47 -18.65 -6.50
N GLY A 118 -17.40 -19.19 -5.72
CA GLY A 118 -17.99 -20.51 -5.95
C GLY A 118 -18.89 -20.55 -7.21
N ALA A 119 -19.28 -21.76 -7.63
CA ALA A 119 -20.16 -21.95 -8.78
C ALA A 119 -21.51 -21.22 -8.66
N THR A 120 -21.99 -21.03 -7.44
CA THR A 120 -23.19 -20.24 -7.11
C THR A 120 -22.85 -19.25 -6.01
N PRO A 121 -22.29 -18.07 -6.35
CA PRO A 121 -21.95 -17.06 -5.36
C PRO A 121 -23.17 -16.64 -4.54
N TYR A 122 -22.97 -16.48 -3.24
CA TYR A 122 -24.05 -16.01 -2.36
C TYR A 122 -24.45 -14.57 -2.76
N PRO A 123 -25.76 -14.24 -2.83
CA PRO A 123 -26.21 -12.89 -3.14
C PRO A 123 -25.63 -11.85 -2.16
N GLY A 124 -25.08 -10.75 -2.67
CA GLY A 124 -24.49 -9.69 -1.86
C GLY A 124 -23.00 -9.84 -1.55
N THR A 125 -22.33 -10.86 -2.13
CA THR A 125 -20.86 -10.98 -2.08
C THR A 125 -20.15 -9.88 -2.87
N PRO A 126 -18.87 -9.57 -2.57
CA PRO A 126 -18.10 -8.65 -3.37
C PRO A 126 -17.94 -9.14 -4.81
N LYS A 127 -18.08 -8.25 -5.77
CA LYS A 127 -17.88 -8.51 -7.20
C LYS A 127 -16.50 -8.03 -7.62
N LEU A 128 -15.57 -8.97 -7.73
CA LEU A 128 -14.17 -8.73 -8.04
C LEU A 128 -13.80 -9.44 -9.33
N GLU A 129 -13.23 -8.70 -10.28
CA GLU A 129 -12.62 -9.25 -11.51
C GLU A 129 -11.12 -9.38 -11.27
N LEU A 130 -10.65 -10.59 -10.94
CA LEU A 130 -9.25 -10.85 -10.63
C LEU A 130 -8.44 -11.00 -11.92
N VAL A 131 -7.44 -10.16 -12.11
CA VAL A 131 -6.62 -10.07 -13.32
C VAL A 131 -5.17 -10.31 -12.96
N ASP A 132 -4.56 -11.35 -13.55
CA ASP A 132 -3.11 -11.56 -13.47
C ASP A 132 -2.41 -10.55 -14.37
N HIS A 133 -1.60 -9.67 -13.79
CA HIS A 133 -0.84 -8.69 -14.56
C HIS A 133 0.44 -9.26 -15.19
N GLU A 134 0.79 -10.53 -14.90
CA GLU A 134 1.96 -11.23 -15.48
C GLU A 134 3.26 -10.42 -15.41
N MET A 135 3.41 -9.53 -14.43
CA MET A 135 4.50 -8.54 -14.33
C MET A 135 4.69 -7.67 -15.60
N LYS A 136 3.62 -7.44 -16.36
CA LYS A 136 3.62 -6.59 -17.56
C LYS A 136 2.91 -5.27 -17.29
N GLN A 137 3.28 -4.24 -18.03
CA GLN A 137 2.60 -2.95 -18.00
C GLN A 137 1.15 -3.07 -18.49
N PHE A 138 0.25 -2.32 -17.87
CA PHE A 138 -1.15 -2.21 -18.26
C PHE A 138 -1.70 -0.81 -17.97
N HIS A 139 -2.92 -0.54 -18.40
CA HIS A 139 -3.57 0.76 -18.18
C HIS A 139 -4.88 0.60 -17.45
N VAL A 140 -5.16 1.55 -16.56
CA VAL A 140 -6.45 1.73 -15.89
C VAL A 140 -6.99 3.10 -16.28
N ASN A 141 -8.04 3.16 -17.11
CA ASN A 141 -8.62 4.40 -17.64
C ASN A 141 -7.54 5.37 -18.20
N GLY A 142 -6.56 4.84 -18.93
CA GLY A 142 -5.46 5.61 -19.47
C GLY A 142 -4.25 5.81 -18.56
N THR A 143 -4.37 5.61 -17.25
CA THR A 143 -3.24 5.67 -16.31
C THR A 143 -2.35 4.44 -16.49
N LEU A 144 -1.08 4.65 -16.79
CA LEU A 144 -0.08 3.58 -16.95
C LEU A 144 0.33 3.01 -15.59
N ILE A 145 0.28 1.69 -15.47
CA ILE A 145 0.73 0.94 -14.29
C ILE A 145 1.79 -0.08 -14.73
N GLU A 146 2.90 -0.10 -14.03
CA GLU A 146 3.96 -1.09 -14.24
C GLU A 146 4.24 -1.82 -12.92
N PRO A 147 3.95 -3.12 -12.84
CA PRO A 147 4.39 -3.92 -11.70
C PRO A 147 5.91 -4.07 -11.71
N ILE A 148 6.53 -3.93 -10.55
CA ILE A 148 7.97 -4.13 -10.35
C ILE A 148 8.21 -5.18 -9.27
N ARG A 149 9.31 -5.95 -9.39
CA ARG A 149 9.66 -7.00 -8.44
C ARG A 149 10.39 -6.44 -7.23
N VAL A 150 9.93 -6.78 -6.03
CA VAL A 150 10.64 -6.60 -4.76
C VAL A 150 10.51 -7.87 -3.91
N MET A 151 11.30 -7.99 -2.84
CA MET A 151 11.33 -9.19 -2.02
C MET A 151 10.93 -8.88 -0.57
N HIS A 152 9.98 -9.62 -0.05
CA HIS A 152 9.57 -9.63 1.35
C HIS A 152 10.16 -10.88 2.03
N GLY A 153 11.37 -10.76 2.59
CA GLY A 153 12.17 -11.91 2.97
C GLY A 153 12.47 -12.78 1.74
N LYS A 154 11.89 -13.98 1.71
CA LYS A 154 12.00 -14.92 0.57
C LYS A 154 10.80 -14.87 -0.37
N LEU A 155 9.74 -14.16 -0.01
CA LEU A 155 8.53 -14.04 -0.82
C LEU A 155 8.73 -12.96 -1.89
N PRO A 156 8.63 -13.29 -3.19
CA PRO A 156 8.57 -12.28 -4.24
C PRO A 156 7.20 -11.59 -4.20
N ILE A 157 7.19 -10.25 -4.16
CA ILE A 157 5.99 -9.44 -4.12
C ILE A 157 6.03 -8.34 -5.18
N SER A 158 4.90 -7.72 -5.46
CA SER A 158 4.79 -6.64 -6.43
C SER A 158 4.86 -5.27 -5.75
N GLY A 159 5.74 -4.40 -6.24
CA GLY A 159 5.59 -2.95 -6.13
C GLY A 159 4.97 -2.42 -7.42
N TYR A 160 4.67 -1.12 -7.47
CA TYR A 160 4.04 -0.50 -8.63
C TYR A 160 4.69 0.83 -8.98
N VAL A 161 4.94 1.04 -10.28
CA VAL A 161 5.27 2.35 -10.87
C VAL A 161 4.01 2.86 -11.57
N ILE A 162 3.60 4.08 -11.26
CA ILE A 162 2.42 4.73 -11.81
C ILE A 162 2.86 5.97 -12.58
N GLU A 163 2.47 6.07 -13.86
CA GLU A 163 2.80 7.17 -14.79
C GLU A 163 4.30 7.48 -14.88
N ASN A 164 5.18 6.53 -14.58
CA ASN A 164 6.63 6.74 -14.45
C ASN A 164 7.04 7.81 -13.40
N GLU A 165 6.12 8.27 -12.57
CA GLU A 165 6.32 9.35 -11.61
C GLU A 165 6.27 8.88 -10.16
N ILE A 166 5.30 8.00 -9.83
CA ILE A 166 5.10 7.47 -8.48
C ILE A 166 5.60 6.04 -8.44
N VAL A 167 6.44 5.73 -7.47
CA VAL A 167 6.86 4.36 -7.12
C VAL A 167 6.29 4.02 -5.76
N TYR A 168 5.52 2.94 -5.68
CA TYR A 168 5.00 2.41 -4.41
C TYR A 168 5.60 1.05 -4.11
N ILE A 169 6.31 0.97 -3.00
CA ILE A 169 6.94 -0.24 -2.47
C ILE A 169 6.57 -0.36 -0.99
N THR A 170 5.92 -1.45 -0.62
CA THR A 170 5.67 -1.82 0.78
C THR A 170 6.28 -3.19 1.06
N ASP A 171 6.50 -3.51 2.34
CA ASP A 171 6.93 -4.84 2.82
C ASP A 171 8.24 -5.38 2.23
N ALA A 172 9.02 -4.52 1.59
CA ALA A 172 10.30 -4.95 1.03
C ALA A 172 11.41 -5.06 2.09
N SER A 173 12.25 -6.06 1.92
CA SER A 173 13.54 -6.22 2.60
C SER A 173 14.71 -6.27 1.61
N PHE A 174 14.40 -6.37 0.31
CA PHE A 174 15.39 -6.35 -0.77
C PHE A 174 14.72 -5.89 -2.07
N ILE A 175 15.42 -5.08 -2.84
CA ILE A 175 15.01 -4.62 -4.17
C ILE A 175 16.07 -5.07 -5.18
N PRO A 176 15.70 -5.84 -6.23
CA PRO A 176 16.65 -6.24 -7.27
C PRO A 176 17.29 -5.05 -7.98
N THR A 177 18.53 -5.19 -8.41
CA THR A 177 19.29 -4.13 -9.08
C THR A 177 18.60 -3.58 -10.33
N GLU A 178 17.92 -4.44 -11.10
CA GLU A 178 17.14 -4.02 -12.26
C GLU A 178 15.97 -3.12 -11.84
N THR A 179 15.31 -3.45 -10.73
CA THR A 179 14.22 -2.62 -10.18
C THR A 179 14.76 -1.28 -9.71
N ILE A 180 15.90 -1.24 -8.99
CA ILE A 180 16.55 0.01 -8.58
C ILE A 180 16.82 0.88 -9.81
N LYS A 181 17.47 0.33 -10.85
CA LYS A 181 17.76 1.07 -12.09
C LYS A 181 16.49 1.63 -12.74
N ARG A 182 15.39 0.85 -12.72
CA ARG A 182 14.11 1.24 -13.31
C ARG A 182 13.47 2.42 -12.60
N ILE A 183 13.62 2.51 -11.28
CA ILE A 183 12.95 3.52 -10.45
C ILE A 183 13.84 4.72 -10.10
N CYS A 184 15.12 4.73 -10.49
CA CYS A 184 16.03 5.85 -10.24
C CYS A 184 15.47 7.17 -10.78
N GLY A 185 15.57 8.23 -9.97
CA GLY A 185 15.15 9.59 -10.33
C GLY A 185 13.64 9.78 -10.44
N CYS A 186 12.82 8.88 -9.85
CA CYS A 186 11.37 9.06 -9.81
C CYS A 186 10.97 10.31 -9.03
N LYS A 187 9.82 10.91 -9.32
CA LYS A 187 9.34 12.08 -8.57
C LYS A 187 8.99 11.72 -7.14
N ILE A 188 8.22 10.65 -6.95
CA ILE A 188 7.75 10.20 -5.64
C ILE A 188 8.16 8.74 -5.44
N LEU A 189 8.90 8.47 -4.37
CA LEU A 189 9.13 7.11 -3.87
C LEU A 189 8.37 6.92 -2.56
N VAL A 190 7.45 5.96 -2.52
CA VAL A 190 6.88 5.44 -1.27
C VAL A 190 7.57 4.13 -0.96
N ILE A 191 8.18 4.00 0.22
CA ILE A 191 8.93 2.81 0.63
C ILE A 191 8.70 2.50 2.11
N ASN A 192 8.67 1.21 2.45
CA ASN A 192 8.50 0.82 3.85
C ASN A 192 9.75 1.06 4.70
N ALA A 193 9.52 1.44 5.96
CA ALA A 193 10.53 1.51 7.01
C ALA A 193 9.91 1.02 8.32
N LEU A 194 9.98 -0.29 8.60
CA LEU A 194 9.23 -0.91 9.69
C LEU A 194 9.55 -0.31 11.05
N ARG A 195 10.85 -0.17 11.37
CA ARG A 195 11.39 0.28 12.66
C ARG A 195 12.87 0.65 12.55
N ARG A 196 13.46 1.09 13.67
CA ARG A 196 14.88 1.47 13.69
C ARG A 196 15.84 0.28 13.61
N THR A 197 15.49 -0.84 14.24
CA THR A 197 16.29 -2.07 14.22
C THR A 197 15.96 -2.93 13.01
N GLU A 198 16.93 -3.70 12.55
CA GLU A 198 16.77 -4.60 11.41
C GLU A 198 15.65 -5.63 11.62
N HIS A 199 15.07 -6.06 10.52
CA HIS A 199 14.05 -7.09 10.45
C HIS A 199 14.29 -8.01 9.26
N MET A 200 13.98 -9.31 9.43
CA MET A 200 14.28 -10.34 8.42
C MET A 200 13.52 -10.17 7.09
N SER A 201 12.40 -9.46 7.10
CA SER A 201 11.50 -9.35 5.95
C SER A 201 11.10 -7.92 5.59
N HIS A 202 11.56 -6.90 6.32
CA HIS A 202 11.27 -5.48 6.06
C HIS A 202 12.52 -4.64 6.20
N PHE A 203 12.61 -3.57 5.45
CA PHE A 203 13.65 -2.55 5.67
C PHE A 203 13.49 -1.91 7.05
N SER A 204 14.61 -1.72 7.74
CA SER A 204 14.73 -0.77 8.84
C SER A 204 14.77 0.66 8.30
N LEU A 205 14.65 1.66 9.19
CA LEU A 205 14.77 3.07 8.78
C LEU A 205 16.08 3.36 8.04
N ASN A 206 17.22 2.88 8.55
CA ASN A 206 18.51 3.11 7.93
C ASN A 206 18.62 2.45 6.54
N GLN A 207 18.17 1.20 6.41
CA GLN A 207 18.16 0.50 5.13
C GLN A 207 17.25 1.21 4.10
N ALA A 208 16.09 1.71 4.53
CA ALA A 208 15.22 2.49 3.65
C ALA A 208 15.90 3.80 3.20
N LEU A 209 16.62 4.49 4.08
CA LEU A 209 17.38 5.69 3.73
C LEU A 209 18.54 5.41 2.75
N GLU A 210 19.22 4.26 2.87
CA GLU A 210 20.23 3.82 1.91
C GLU A 210 19.62 3.62 0.52
N ILE A 211 18.49 2.95 0.42
CA ILE A 211 17.74 2.77 -0.85
C ILE A 211 17.28 4.12 -1.41
N ILE A 212 16.77 5.03 -0.59
CA ILE A 212 16.36 6.37 -1.02
C ILE A 212 17.56 7.12 -1.59
N SER A 213 18.74 7.01 -0.95
CA SER A 213 19.97 7.65 -1.46
C SER A 213 20.40 7.08 -2.81
N GLU A 214 20.25 5.75 -3.03
CA GLU A 214 20.59 5.09 -4.28
C GLU A 214 19.61 5.45 -5.40
N VAL A 215 18.30 5.44 -5.11
CA VAL A 215 17.23 5.76 -6.07
C VAL A 215 17.21 7.25 -6.42
N ALA A 216 17.60 8.12 -5.49
CA ALA A 216 17.63 9.57 -5.62
C ALA A 216 16.30 10.17 -6.14
N PRO A 217 15.14 9.90 -5.48
CA PRO A 217 13.86 10.47 -5.88
C PRO A 217 13.80 11.98 -5.57
N GLU A 218 12.92 12.74 -6.23
CA GLU A 218 12.68 14.14 -5.84
C GLU A 218 12.14 14.22 -4.40
N LYS A 219 11.18 13.32 -4.04
CA LYS A 219 10.67 13.19 -2.67
C LYS A 219 10.46 11.71 -2.32
N ALA A 220 10.79 11.35 -1.09
CA ALA A 220 10.51 10.03 -0.54
C ALA A 220 9.52 10.10 0.61
N TYR A 221 8.60 9.15 0.67
CA TYR A 221 7.64 8.98 1.77
C TYR A 221 7.81 7.60 2.38
N LEU A 222 8.17 7.56 3.65
CA LEU A 222 8.28 6.33 4.40
C LEU A 222 6.89 5.86 4.86
N THR A 223 6.65 4.56 4.87
CA THR A 223 5.37 3.93 5.25
C THR A 223 5.57 2.58 5.97
N HIS A 224 4.50 1.89 6.32
CA HIS A 224 4.48 0.56 6.93
C HIS A 224 5.20 0.49 8.27
N PHE A 225 4.91 1.46 9.15
CA PHE A 225 5.59 1.58 10.45
C PHE A 225 4.99 0.66 11.52
N CYS A 226 5.85 0.10 12.38
CA CYS A 226 5.42 -0.34 13.70
C CYS A 226 5.67 0.76 14.75
N HIS A 227 5.21 0.54 16.00
CA HIS A 227 5.36 1.50 17.09
C HIS A 227 6.82 1.74 17.50
N GLU A 228 7.74 0.83 17.13
CA GLU A 228 9.17 0.95 17.45
C GLU A 228 9.92 1.96 16.56
N ILE A 229 9.26 2.53 15.56
CA ILE A 229 9.84 3.62 14.77
C ILE A 229 10.07 4.87 15.63
N GLY A 230 9.18 5.16 16.57
CA GLY A 230 9.19 6.35 17.42
C GLY A 230 7.99 7.26 17.17
N LEU A 231 7.91 8.38 17.86
CA LEU A 231 6.89 9.42 17.65
C LEU A 231 7.13 10.12 16.30
N HIS A 232 6.05 10.41 15.58
CA HIS A 232 6.09 10.98 14.24
C HIS A 232 6.97 12.24 14.15
N ASP A 233 6.69 13.24 14.98
CA ASP A 233 7.38 14.53 14.91
C ASP A 233 8.86 14.45 15.33
N ASP A 234 9.23 13.50 16.18
CA ASP A 234 10.61 13.30 16.58
C ASP A 234 11.42 12.63 15.47
N VAL A 235 10.87 11.56 14.87
CA VAL A 235 11.53 10.87 13.76
C VAL A 235 11.63 11.78 12.52
N GLN A 236 10.61 12.58 12.23
CA GLN A 236 10.65 13.51 11.08
C GLN A 236 11.80 14.51 11.16
N LYS A 237 12.19 14.96 12.35
CA LYS A 237 13.33 15.89 12.54
C LYS A 237 14.70 15.28 12.23
N GLU A 238 14.78 13.95 12.23
CA GLU A 238 16.03 13.21 11.97
C GLU A 238 16.23 12.90 10.47
N LEU A 239 15.18 13.07 9.64
CA LEU A 239 15.20 12.68 8.24
C LEU A 239 15.84 13.74 7.33
N PRO A 240 16.42 13.35 6.19
CA PRO A 240 16.84 14.28 5.15
C PRO A 240 15.68 15.17 4.67
N GLU A 241 16.00 16.35 4.12
CA GLU A 241 15.02 17.38 3.73
C GLU A 241 13.94 16.88 2.75
N ASN A 242 14.29 15.96 1.85
CA ASN A 242 13.37 15.39 0.85
C ASN A 242 12.70 14.07 1.29
N VAL A 243 12.88 13.65 2.56
CA VAL A 243 12.33 12.42 3.11
C VAL A 243 11.29 12.73 4.18
N PHE A 244 10.11 12.16 4.04
CA PHE A 244 8.96 12.43 4.91
C PHE A 244 8.40 11.16 5.52
N LEU A 245 8.05 11.20 6.80
CA LEU A 245 7.18 10.19 7.39
C LEU A 245 5.75 10.42 6.89
N SER A 246 5.16 9.42 6.28
CA SER A 246 3.74 9.47 5.96
C SER A 246 2.89 9.34 7.22
N TYR A 247 1.66 9.80 7.16
CA TYR A 247 0.63 9.59 8.17
C TYR A 247 -0.74 9.43 7.50
N ASP A 248 -1.64 8.82 8.21
CA ASP A 248 -2.99 8.52 7.69
C ASP A 248 -3.74 9.79 7.35
N GLY A 249 -4.13 9.93 6.09
CA GLY A 249 -4.80 11.12 5.55
C GLY A 249 -3.86 12.12 4.87
N LEU A 250 -2.53 11.92 4.89
CA LEU A 250 -1.60 12.76 4.12
C LEU A 250 -1.96 12.69 2.63
N SER A 251 -2.06 13.84 2.00
CA SER A 251 -2.33 13.99 0.56
C SER A 251 -1.21 14.76 -0.12
N VAL A 252 -0.66 14.18 -1.18
CA VAL A 252 0.45 14.73 -1.95
C VAL A 252 -0.01 14.97 -3.38
N THR A 253 0.17 16.18 -3.89
CA THR A 253 -0.07 16.54 -5.30
C THR A 253 1.23 16.37 -6.09
N ILE A 254 1.14 15.80 -7.30
CA ILE A 254 2.25 15.43 -8.17
C ILE A 254 2.15 16.19 -9.49
#